data_1f6679f0488fe05dbc9d5fd614dc021c
#
_entry.id   1f6679f0488fe05dbc9d5fd614dc021c
#
_cell.length_a   1.000
_cell.length_b   1.000
_cell.length_c   1.000
_cell.angle_alpha   90.00
_cell.angle_beta   90.00
_cell.angle_gamma   90.00
#
_symmetry.space_group_name_H-M   'P 1'
#
loop_
_entity.id
_entity.type
_entity.pdbx_description
1 polymer ?
#
loop_
_entity_poly.entity_id
_entity_poly.type
_entity_poly.pdbx_seq_one_letter_code
_entity_poly.pdbx_strand_id
1 'polypeptide(L)'
;MASAPRELPAKVDATVMANIADISRSLIDLVALRGITRVDFLWGEGELYLNEVNSIPGSLARYLWIDPERRFIELLDGMISEALAGPAVTYSALGADGSVLEKASDMASKLA
;
A
#
# COMPACT_ATOMS: atom_id res chain seq x y z
N MET A 1 -7.38 24.63 -9.29
CA MET A 1 -7.21 24.13 -7.91
C MET A 1 -5.78 24.40 -7.50
N ALA A 2 -5.54 25.15 -6.42
CA ALA A 2 -4.20 25.35 -5.88
C ALA A 2 -3.71 23.99 -5.36
N SER A 3 -2.50 23.58 -5.76
CA SER A 3 -1.84 22.40 -5.22
C SER A 3 -1.57 22.63 -3.73
N ALA A 4 -2.04 21.71 -2.87
CA ALA A 4 -1.67 21.77 -1.47
C ALA A 4 -0.14 21.72 -1.34
N PRO A 5 0.46 22.51 -0.43
CA PRO A 5 1.91 22.47 -0.20
C PRO A 5 2.30 21.05 0.25
N ARG A 6 3.37 20.54 -0.35
CA ARG A 6 3.94 19.24 0.02
C ARG A 6 5.23 19.47 0.78
N GLU A 7 5.37 18.80 1.91
CA GLU A 7 6.61 18.79 2.68
C GLU A 7 7.19 17.39 2.67
N LEU A 8 8.46 17.27 2.29
CA LEU A 8 9.12 15.97 2.15
C LEU A 8 10.61 16.13 2.53
N PRO A 9 11.11 15.48 3.61
CA PRO A 9 10.32 14.71 4.59
C PRO A 9 9.36 15.59 5.40
N ALA A 10 8.23 15.02 5.80
CA ALA A 10 7.27 15.73 6.64
C ALA A 10 7.82 15.95 8.05
N LYS A 11 7.60 17.15 8.60
CA LYS A 11 7.98 17.47 9.98
C LYS A 11 6.85 17.10 10.93
N VAL A 12 6.95 15.91 11.50
CA VAL A 12 6.03 15.40 12.51
C VAL A 12 6.80 15.04 13.78
N ASP A 13 6.09 15.04 14.92
CA ASP A 13 6.68 14.68 16.20
C ASP A 13 7.21 13.25 16.20
N ALA A 14 8.29 13.01 16.97
CA ALA A 14 8.90 11.68 17.08
C ALA A 14 7.92 10.61 17.57
N THR A 15 6.97 10.99 18.44
CA THR A 15 5.92 10.09 18.91
C THR A 15 4.97 9.67 17.78
N VAL A 16 4.58 10.62 16.93
CA VAL A 16 3.72 10.34 15.77
C VAL A 16 4.47 9.43 14.77
N MET A 17 5.76 9.70 14.53
CA MET A 17 6.59 8.84 13.68
C MET A 17 6.72 7.42 14.23
N ALA A 18 6.89 7.26 15.54
CA ALA A 18 6.93 5.95 16.19
C ALA A 18 5.60 5.20 15.99
N ASN A 19 4.47 5.87 16.23
CA ASN A 19 3.16 5.28 16.04
C ASN A 19 2.91 4.87 14.58
N ILE A 20 3.30 5.70 13.60
CA ILE A 20 3.23 5.35 12.17
C ILE A 20 4.02 4.08 11.90
N ALA A 21 5.25 3.98 12.43
CA ALA A 21 6.10 2.82 12.24
C ALA A 21 5.51 1.55 12.86
N ASP A 22 4.94 1.64 14.05
CA ASP A 22 4.35 0.50 14.77
C ASP A 22 3.07 0.01 14.09
N ILE A 23 2.19 0.93 13.67
CA ILE A 23 0.99 0.59 12.91
C ILE A 23 1.38 -0.07 11.58
N SER A 24 2.38 0.47 10.87
CA SER A 24 2.84 -0.09 9.60
C SER A 24 3.42 -1.50 9.75
N ARG A 25 4.20 -1.77 10.81
CA ARG A 25 4.71 -3.11 11.12
C ARG A 25 3.58 -4.10 11.42
N SER A 26 2.63 -3.68 12.27
CA SER A 26 1.47 -4.52 12.60
C SER A 26 0.64 -4.85 11.37
N LEU A 27 0.53 -3.90 10.45
CA LEU A 27 -0.18 -4.11 9.19
C LEU A 27 0.52 -5.13 8.28
N ILE A 28 1.86 -5.08 8.19
CA ILE A 28 2.65 -6.05 7.42
C ILE A 28 2.35 -7.48 7.91
N ASP A 29 2.36 -7.68 9.22
CA ASP A 29 2.12 -8.99 9.83
C ASP A 29 0.67 -9.45 9.65
N LEU A 30 -0.29 -8.53 9.80
CA LEU A 30 -1.72 -8.84 9.74
C LEU A 30 -2.20 -9.28 8.36
N VAL A 31 -1.71 -8.61 7.30
CA VAL A 31 -2.18 -8.85 5.92
C VAL A 31 -1.09 -9.39 4.98
N ALA A 32 0.04 -9.82 5.54
CA ALA A 32 1.16 -10.40 4.81
C ALA A 32 1.61 -9.52 3.62
N LEU A 33 1.76 -8.21 3.85
CA LEU A 33 2.25 -7.29 2.82
C LEU A 33 3.65 -7.68 2.38
N ARG A 34 3.89 -7.56 1.08
CA ARG A 34 5.19 -7.84 0.46
C ARG A 34 5.54 -6.76 -0.55
N GLY A 35 6.84 -6.62 -0.81
CA GLY A 35 7.35 -5.63 -1.74
C GLY A 35 7.20 -4.20 -1.23
N ILE A 36 7.04 -3.25 -2.14
CA ILE A 36 6.90 -1.83 -1.81
C ILE A 36 5.41 -1.50 -1.67
N THR A 37 5.04 -1.08 -0.47
CA THR A 37 3.69 -0.65 -0.14
C THR A 37 3.72 0.80 0.35
N ARG A 38 2.77 1.63 -0.09
CA ARG A 38 2.55 2.96 0.48
C ARG A 38 1.38 2.91 1.44
N VAL A 39 1.61 3.37 2.65
CA VAL A 39 0.58 3.48 3.68
C VAL A 39 0.33 4.96 3.94
N ASP A 40 -0.89 5.39 3.77
CA ASP A 40 -1.29 6.78 3.93
C ASP A 40 -2.03 6.96 5.26
N PHE A 41 -1.63 7.96 6.02
CA PHE A 41 -2.21 8.28 7.33
C PHE A 41 -2.86 9.66 7.31
N LEU A 42 -3.88 9.83 8.12
CA LEU A 42 -4.46 11.12 8.47
C LEU A 42 -4.07 11.44 9.91
N TRP A 43 -3.60 12.66 10.15
CA TRP A 43 -3.28 13.14 11.47
C TRP A 43 -3.95 14.48 11.73
N GLY A 44 -4.72 14.55 12.82
CA GLY A 44 -5.43 15.75 13.23
C GLY A 44 -6.00 15.60 14.64
N GLU A 45 -6.14 16.72 15.34
CA GLU A 45 -6.70 16.78 16.69
C GLU A 45 -6.00 15.85 17.71
N GLY A 46 -4.70 15.56 17.47
CA GLY A 46 -3.92 14.67 18.33
C GLY A 46 -4.10 13.18 18.05
N GLU A 47 -4.92 12.82 17.06
CA GLU A 47 -5.21 11.43 16.67
C GLU A 47 -4.56 11.07 15.33
N LEU A 48 -4.10 9.83 15.23
CA LEU A 48 -3.51 9.27 14.01
C LEU A 48 -4.41 8.15 13.47
N TYR A 49 -4.82 8.28 12.22
CA TYR A 49 -5.69 7.32 11.56
C TYR A 49 -4.99 6.70 10.36
N LEU A 50 -5.04 5.37 10.23
CA LEU A 50 -4.70 4.66 9.02
C LEU A 50 -5.80 4.96 7.97
N ASN A 51 -5.42 5.58 6.86
CA ASN A 51 -6.37 5.97 5.81
C ASN A 51 -6.41 4.97 4.66
N GLU A 52 -5.26 4.67 4.07
CA GLU A 52 -5.18 3.83 2.87
C GLU A 52 -3.90 2.99 2.85
N VAL A 53 -4.03 1.77 2.31
CA VAL A 53 -2.90 0.89 2.02
C VAL A 53 -2.85 0.63 0.53
N ASN A 54 -1.79 1.10 -0.12
CA ASN A 54 -1.57 0.91 -1.54
C ASN A 54 -0.44 -0.09 -1.75
N SER A 55 -0.78 -1.34 -2.08
CA SER A 55 0.17 -2.43 -2.25
C SER A 55 0.98 -2.38 -3.55
N ILE A 56 0.56 -1.54 -4.51
CA ILE A 56 1.27 -1.32 -5.78
C ILE A 56 1.25 0.18 -6.08
N PRO A 57 2.02 0.98 -5.34
CA PRO A 57 2.00 2.43 -5.51
C PRO A 57 2.59 2.84 -6.85
N GLY A 58 2.01 3.86 -7.47
CA GLY A 58 2.50 4.41 -8.74
C GLY A 58 3.99 4.76 -8.66
N SER A 59 4.75 4.39 -9.69
CA SER A 59 6.23 4.50 -9.74
C SER A 59 6.93 3.88 -8.51
N LEU A 60 6.32 2.86 -7.89
CA LEU A 60 6.78 2.20 -6.67
C LEU A 60 7.06 3.20 -5.53
N ALA A 61 6.32 4.30 -5.49
CA ALA A 61 6.50 5.39 -4.53
C ALA A 61 7.96 5.89 -4.42
N ARG A 62 8.76 5.78 -5.49
CA ARG A 62 10.18 6.11 -5.51
C ARG A 62 10.46 7.50 -4.93
N TYR A 63 9.58 8.45 -5.18
CA TYR A 63 9.70 9.84 -4.73
C TYR A 63 9.66 10.03 -3.20
N LEU A 64 9.26 9.01 -2.45
CA LEU A 64 9.22 9.02 -0.98
C LEU A 64 10.54 8.51 -0.34
N TRP A 65 11.42 7.85 -1.10
CA TRP A 65 12.66 7.26 -0.60
C TRP A 65 13.82 8.25 -0.61
N ILE A 66 13.69 9.30 0.17
CA ILE A 66 14.66 10.41 0.26
C ILE A 66 15.34 10.51 1.62
N ASP A 67 14.76 9.92 2.68
CA ASP A 67 15.32 9.94 4.03
C ASP A 67 15.01 8.62 4.77
N PRO A 68 15.98 7.69 4.90
CA PRO A 68 17.24 7.67 4.17
C PRO A 68 17.05 7.49 2.66
N GLU A 69 17.89 8.15 1.87
CA GLU A 69 17.84 8.01 0.42
C GLU A 69 18.13 6.56 -0.01
N ARG A 70 17.29 6.04 -0.91
CA ARG A 70 17.45 4.72 -1.54
C ARG A 70 17.45 4.86 -3.04
N ARG A 71 18.45 4.27 -3.70
CA ARG A 71 18.47 4.22 -5.17
C ARG A 71 17.38 3.28 -5.67
N PHE A 72 16.80 3.62 -6.80
CA PHE A 72 15.70 2.81 -7.38
C PHE A 72 16.10 1.36 -7.64
N ILE A 73 17.36 1.14 -8.06
CA ILE A 73 17.88 -0.21 -8.27
C ILE A 73 17.92 -1.03 -6.99
N GLU A 74 18.20 -0.41 -5.85
CA GLU A 74 18.21 -1.10 -4.55
C GLU A 74 16.79 -1.49 -4.10
N LEU A 75 15.80 -0.68 -4.43
CA LEU A 75 14.39 -1.01 -4.18
C LEU A 75 13.96 -2.22 -5.02
N LEU A 76 14.33 -2.24 -6.30
CA LEU A 76 14.01 -3.36 -7.19
C LEU A 76 14.71 -4.65 -6.75
N ASP A 77 15.99 -4.57 -6.40
CA ASP A 77 16.77 -5.70 -5.92
C ASP A 77 16.18 -6.29 -4.63
N GLY A 78 15.78 -5.42 -3.69
CA GLY A 78 15.09 -5.81 -2.47
C GLY A 78 13.78 -6.55 -2.76
N MET A 79 12.95 -6.05 -3.66
CA MET A 79 11.69 -6.70 -4.06
C MET A 79 11.92 -8.08 -4.69
N ILE A 80 12.91 -8.21 -5.58
CA ILE A 80 13.26 -9.47 -6.22
C ILE A 80 13.78 -10.45 -5.17
N SER A 81 14.69 -10.01 -4.31
CA SER A 81 15.25 -10.83 -3.24
C SER A 81 14.17 -11.35 -2.29
N GLU A 82 13.22 -10.50 -1.90
CA GLU A 82 12.08 -10.90 -1.07
C GLU A 82 11.19 -11.92 -1.80
N ALA A 83 10.91 -11.70 -3.08
CA ALA A 83 10.10 -12.61 -3.88
C ALA A 83 10.74 -14.01 -4.01
N LEU A 84 12.06 -14.06 -4.16
CA LEU A 84 12.81 -15.32 -4.27
C LEU A 84 12.94 -16.05 -2.92
N ALA A 85 13.03 -15.32 -1.81
CA ALA A 85 13.16 -15.90 -0.47
C ALA A 85 11.83 -16.38 0.11
N GLY A 86 10.71 -15.81 -0.32
CA GLY A 86 9.39 -16.14 0.19
C GLY A 86 8.76 -17.36 -0.50
N PRO A 87 7.76 -17.99 0.15
CA PRO A 87 6.99 -19.05 -0.48
C PRO A 87 6.22 -18.51 -1.68
N ALA A 88 6.01 -19.36 -2.70
CA ALA A 88 5.11 -19.03 -3.79
C ALA A 88 3.70 -18.78 -3.22
N VAL A 89 3.15 -17.60 -3.46
CA VAL A 89 1.79 -17.28 -3.02
C VAL A 89 0.82 -17.80 -4.08
N THR A 90 0.02 -18.79 -3.71
CA THR A 90 -1.07 -19.25 -4.55
C THR A 90 -2.31 -18.43 -4.19
N TYR A 91 -2.71 -17.53 -5.07
CA TYR A 91 -3.97 -16.81 -4.90
C TYR A 91 -5.12 -17.72 -5.31
N SER A 92 -5.97 -18.07 -4.37
CA SER A 92 -7.30 -18.61 -4.67
C SER A 92 -8.31 -17.47 -4.47
N ALA A 93 -8.82 -16.89 -5.54
CA ALA A 93 -9.96 -16.02 -5.44
C ALA A 93 -11.22 -16.88 -5.39
N LEU A 94 -11.93 -16.85 -4.26
CA LEU A 94 -13.31 -17.34 -4.20
C LEU A 94 -14.12 -16.59 -5.28
N GLY A 95 -14.65 -17.31 -6.27
CA GLY A 95 -15.38 -16.71 -7.39
C GLY A 95 -14.55 -16.41 -8.65
N ALA A 96 -13.30 -16.86 -8.74
CA ALA A 96 -12.49 -16.76 -9.96
C ALA A 96 -12.95 -17.74 -11.10
N ASP A 97 -14.07 -18.41 -10.91
CA ASP A 97 -14.73 -19.29 -11.87
C ASP A 97 -15.48 -18.55 -13.00
N GLY A 98 -15.42 -17.22 -13.02
CA GLY A 98 -16.13 -16.39 -14.00
C GLY A 98 -17.61 -16.15 -13.69
N SER A 99 -18.17 -16.79 -12.66
CA SER A 99 -19.59 -16.72 -12.31
C SER A 99 -20.07 -15.30 -11.97
N VAL A 100 -19.17 -14.41 -11.56
CA VAL A 100 -19.50 -13.00 -11.28
C VAL A 100 -19.85 -12.26 -12.57
N LEU A 101 -19.17 -12.56 -13.68
CA LEU A 101 -19.44 -11.93 -14.96
C LEU A 101 -20.72 -12.46 -15.60
N GLU A 102 -21.05 -13.73 -15.43
CA GLU A 102 -22.34 -14.31 -15.85
C GLU A 102 -23.50 -13.66 -15.11
N LYS A 103 -23.39 -13.50 -13.78
CA LYS A 103 -24.41 -12.82 -12.97
C LYS A 103 -24.55 -11.34 -13.30
N ALA A 104 -23.48 -10.67 -13.73
CA ALA A 104 -23.53 -9.29 -14.18
C ALA A 104 -24.30 -9.14 -15.50
N SER A 105 -24.16 -10.09 -16.44
CA SER A 105 -24.94 -10.10 -17.68
C SER A 105 -26.42 -10.34 -17.43
N ASP A 106 -26.77 -11.19 -16.46
CA ASP A 106 -28.14 -11.45 -16.03
C ASP A 106 -28.80 -10.21 -15.38
N MET A 107 -28.03 -9.40 -14.65
CA MET A 107 -28.53 -8.14 -14.09
C MET A 107 -28.78 -7.09 -15.17
N ALA A 108 -27.95 -7.02 -16.20
CA ALA A 108 -28.15 -6.10 -17.32
C ALA A 108 -29.43 -6.43 -18.10
N SER A 109 -29.78 -7.72 -18.22
CA SER A 109 -31.03 -8.17 -18.85
C SER A 109 -32.29 -7.86 -18.05
N LYS A 110 -32.19 -7.63 -16.74
CA LYS A 110 -33.31 -7.26 -15.85
C LYS A 110 -33.54 -5.77 -15.75
N LEU A 111 -32.62 -4.94 -16.26
CA LEU A 111 -32.68 -3.48 -16.28
C LEU A 111 -33.05 -2.92 -17.65
N ALA A 112 -33.27 -3.76 -18.65
CA ALA A 112 -33.76 -3.44 -19.97
C ALA A 112 -35.26 -3.72 -20.04
#